data_a280268dfa2e8a784d125df5e2608f7b
#
_entry.id   a280268dfa2e8a784d125df5e2608f7b
#
_cell.length_a   1.000
_cell.length_b   1.000
_cell.length_c   1.000
_cell.angle_alpha   90.00
_cell.angle_beta   90.00
_cell.angle_gamma   90.00
#
_symmetry.space_group_name_H-M   'P 1'
#
loop_
_entity.id
_entity.type
_entity.pdbx_description
1 polymer ?
#
loop_
_entity_poly.entity_id
_entity_poly.type
_entity_poly.pdbx_seq_one_letter_code
_entity_poly.pdbx_strand_id
1 'polypeptide(L)'
;VEIGDLLRRAAHRFADAPAVSCGDRTLTFTEFDHATDRLGNALLAKGLVPGDRVAVALPNGIDGLIAYYGIAKAGLVRVSLNTRDTAADHALRIQDSGSRAAIGESVSSPVPELTFNLDDLAKMIVDGPDGRCDVPRNAEAPYRLGYTGGTTGQPKGVILSMRSEHAEITSYLLDLLPDIGPGDTMLHAAPVTHASGSFFLPHLIRGAHNVLLPSFDPGQFLEELERVGASATFLVPTMMAMTLDHAGDTPLDVPRLRRVCYGASPIAPSLAERARHAFGEVLAQTYGQSEAPMAITLLRPDEHDRIGSAGRPYTMAEVRIVDDEDREVATGETGEVVVRGQILMSGYWNRPVETERTLRGSWLHTGDIGRFDEDGFLYLLDRQNDVIISGGFNVYPREVEDTLLEHPAIKEAAVVGIPHEKWGEAVEAVVSVREPIETDRVLDWLRGRLAGYKRPRVLHVHDTLPKSSAGKILRRAVRQQLRDSVNGREGA
;
A
#
# COMPACT_ATOMS: atom_id res chain seq x y z
N VAL A 1 16.47 -11.33 16.45
CA VAL A 1 16.37 -9.93 16.98
C VAL A 1 14.90 -9.58 16.97
N GLU A 2 14.36 -9.19 18.14
CA GLU A 2 12.97 -8.77 18.26
C GLU A 2 12.81 -7.30 17.82
N ILE A 3 11.59 -6.89 17.42
CA ILE A 3 11.30 -5.48 17.11
C ILE A 3 11.58 -4.60 18.33
N GLY A 4 11.24 -5.07 19.53
CA GLY A 4 11.58 -4.40 20.80
C GLY A 4 13.07 -4.15 20.96
N ASP A 5 13.92 -5.06 20.52
CA ASP A 5 15.38 -4.87 20.53
C ASP A 5 15.83 -3.76 19.58
N LEU A 6 15.19 -3.65 18.40
CA LEU A 6 15.51 -2.60 17.42
C LEU A 6 15.17 -1.22 18.00
N LEU A 7 13.96 -1.06 18.58
CA LEU A 7 13.52 0.18 19.21
C LEU A 7 14.48 0.58 20.34
N ARG A 8 14.81 -0.36 21.22
CA ARG A 8 15.66 -0.13 22.39
C ARG A 8 17.08 0.24 22.00
N ARG A 9 17.65 -0.41 20.98
CA ARG A 9 18.96 -0.04 20.45
C ARG A 9 18.95 1.37 19.88
N ALA A 10 17.87 1.76 19.19
CA ALA A 10 17.70 3.13 18.71
C ALA A 10 17.56 4.11 19.88
N ALA A 11 16.74 3.81 20.90
CA ALA A 11 16.60 4.62 22.10
C ALA A 11 17.93 4.78 22.87
N HIS A 12 18.73 3.72 22.99
CA HIS A 12 20.05 3.82 23.61
C HIS A 12 21.04 4.69 22.80
N ARG A 13 20.96 4.63 21.47
CA ARG A 13 21.91 5.32 20.60
C ARG A 13 21.55 6.79 20.38
N PHE A 14 20.25 7.12 20.33
CA PHE A 14 19.74 8.43 19.93
C PHE A 14 18.90 9.11 21.03
N ALA A 15 18.96 8.63 22.25
CA ALA A 15 18.14 8.90 23.45
C ALA A 15 17.23 10.14 23.38
N ASP A 16 17.84 11.34 23.38
CA ASP A 16 17.16 12.62 23.50
C ASP A 16 16.76 13.25 22.15
N ALA A 17 17.12 12.59 21.03
CA ALA A 17 16.71 13.05 19.71
C ALA A 17 15.21 12.83 19.49
N PRO A 18 14.54 13.65 18.66
CA PRO A 18 13.15 13.45 18.30
C PRO A 18 12.99 12.17 17.45
N ALA A 19 12.18 11.24 17.94
CA ALA A 19 11.86 9.98 17.25
C ALA A 19 10.62 10.10 16.40
N VAL A 20 9.56 10.69 16.97
CA VAL A 20 8.24 10.78 16.33
C VAL A 20 7.52 12.06 16.73
N SER A 21 6.89 12.73 15.75
CA SER A 21 6.06 13.93 15.98
C SER A 21 4.72 13.83 15.22
N CYS A 22 3.69 14.45 15.79
CA CYS A 22 2.40 14.65 15.16
C CYS A 22 1.77 15.93 15.74
N GLY A 23 1.55 16.95 14.90
CA GLY A 23 1.19 18.29 15.37
C GLY A 23 2.23 18.83 16.35
N ASP A 24 1.78 19.33 17.50
CA ASP A 24 2.63 19.92 18.54
C ASP A 24 3.26 18.86 19.48
N ARG A 25 2.88 17.60 19.36
CA ARG A 25 3.40 16.52 20.21
C ARG A 25 4.61 15.87 19.57
N THR A 26 5.69 15.77 20.35
CA THR A 26 6.92 15.07 19.98
C THR A 26 7.34 14.14 21.10
N LEU A 27 7.80 12.95 20.75
CA LEU A 27 8.49 12.04 21.67
C LEU A 27 9.91 11.81 21.19
N THR A 28 10.84 11.80 22.15
CA THR A 28 12.21 11.36 21.96
C THR A 28 12.26 9.84 21.74
N PHE A 29 13.39 9.33 21.31
CA PHE A 29 13.60 7.88 21.17
C PHE A 29 13.39 7.15 22.50
N THR A 30 13.88 7.71 23.62
CA THR A 30 13.69 7.13 24.95
C THR A 30 12.22 7.12 25.36
N GLU A 31 11.52 8.23 25.18
CA GLU A 31 10.10 8.35 25.54
C GLU A 31 9.22 7.40 24.70
N PHE A 32 9.51 7.27 23.41
CA PHE A 32 8.80 6.36 22.53
C PHE A 32 9.01 4.88 22.91
N ASP A 33 10.26 4.49 23.22
CA ASP A 33 10.59 3.13 23.67
C ASP A 33 9.86 2.80 24.99
N HIS A 34 9.90 3.70 25.98
CA HIS A 34 9.21 3.53 27.27
C HIS A 34 7.67 3.48 27.11
N ALA A 35 7.11 4.35 26.26
CA ALA A 35 5.65 4.36 26.01
C ALA A 35 5.19 3.03 25.40
N THR A 36 5.96 2.46 24.50
CA THR A 36 5.67 1.15 23.91
C THR A 36 5.85 0.00 24.89
N ASP A 37 6.82 0.09 25.82
CA ASP A 37 6.99 -0.90 26.91
C ASP A 37 5.79 -0.87 27.87
N ARG A 38 5.37 0.31 28.35
CA ARG A 38 4.22 0.46 29.26
C ARG A 38 2.95 -0.09 28.64
N LEU A 39 2.67 0.25 27.37
CA LEU A 39 1.49 -0.27 26.70
C LEU A 39 1.56 -1.80 26.54
N GLY A 40 2.69 -2.35 26.14
CA GLY A 40 2.86 -3.80 26.04
C GLY A 40 2.61 -4.51 27.38
N ASN A 41 3.22 -4.01 28.45
CA ASN A 41 3.01 -4.52 29.81
C ASN A 41 1.54 -4.38 30.26
N ALA A 42 0.89 -3.25 29.96
CA ALA A 42 -0.52 -3.04 30.30
C ALA A 42 -1.44 -4.04 29.58
N LEU A 43 -1.21 -4.33 28.31
CA LEU A 43 -1.97 -5.32 27.53
C LEU A 43 -1.81 -6.73 28.13
N LEU A 44 -0.58 -7.12 28.50
CA LEU A 44 -0.32 -8.40 29.18
C LEU A 44 -1.00 -8.46 30.56
N ALA A 45 -0.98 -7.37 31.34
CA ALA A 45 -1.66 -7.28 32.62
C ALA A 45 -3.20 -7.36 32.51
N LYS A 46 -3.77 -7.06 31.35
CA LYS A 46 -5.19 -7.28 31.03
C LYS A 46 -5.53 -8.73 30.65
N GLY A 47 -4.55 -9.64 30.70
CA GLY A 47 -4.75 -11.07 30.45
C GLY A 47 -4.57 -11.50 28.99
N LEU A 48 -4.07 -10.63 28.12
CA LEU A 48 -3.63 -11.05 26.80
C LEU A 48 -2.35 -11.88 26.91
N VAL A 49 -2.21 -12.87 26.03
CA VAL A 49 -1.05 -13.75 25.98
C VAL A 49 -0.39 -13.70 24.59
N PRO A 50 0.92 -13.99 24.50
CA PRO A 50 1.62 -13.99 23.21
C PRO A 50 0.88 -14.79 22.13
N GLY A 51 0.74 -14.21 20.95
CA GLY A 51 -0.04 -14.77 19.83
C GLY A 51 -1.51 -14.32 19.78
N ASP A 52 -2.05 -13.69 20.82
CA ASP A 52 -3.37 -13.09 20.76
C ASP A 52 -3.41 -11.94 19.74
N ARG A 53 -4.52 -11.83 19.01
CA ARG A 53 -4.75 -10.78 18.01
C ARG A 53 -5.39 -9.57 18.65
N VAL A 54 -4.84 -8.41 18.33
CA VAL A 54 -5.33 -7.10 18.78
C VAL A 54 -5.70 -6.27 17.55
N ALA A 55 -6.98 -6.01 17.36
CA ALA A 55 -7.47 -5.15 16.32
C ALA A 55 -7.17 -3.68 16.65
N VAL A 56 -6.63 -2.91 15.71
CA VAL A 56 -6.27 -1.51 15.92
C VAL A 56 -6.91 -0.64 14.85
N ALA A 57 -7.82 0.25 15.28
CA ALA A 57 -8.52 1.22 14.43
C ALA A 57 -8.21 2.64 14.93
N LEU A 58 -7.00 3.11 14.68
CA LEU A 58 -6.52 4.42 15.10
C LEU A 58 -6.15 5.29 13.88
N PRO A 59 -6.40 6.61 13.93
CA PRO A 59 -5.91 7.52 12.91
C PRO A 59 -4.38 7.61 12.93
N ASN A 60 -3.80 8.25 11.90
CA ASN A 60 -2.39 8.60 11.94
C ASN A 60 -2.10 9.42 13.19
N GLY A 61 -1.11 8.99 13.96
CA GLY A 61 -0.72 9.67 15.19
C GLY A 61 0.28 8.85 16.00
N ILE A 62 0.87 9.51 16.97
CA ILE A 62 1.88 8.89 17.88
C ILE A 62 1.29 7.68 18.61
N ASP A 63 0.05 7.79 19.10
CA ASP A 63 -0.58 6.73 19.90
C ASP A 63 -0.87 5.48 19.04
N GLY A 64 -1.14 5.65 17.73
CA GLY A 64 -1.23 4.54 16.80
C GLY A 64 0.08 3.78 16.66
N LEU A 65 1.20 4.49 16.56
CA LEU A 65 2.53 3.86 16.52
C LEU A 65 2.91 3.21 17.87
N ILE A 66 2.58 3.86 18.98
CA ILE A 66 2.79 3.26 20.32
C ILE A 66 1.98 1.96 20.42
N ALA A 67 0.72 1.95 19.92
CA ALA A 67 -0.11 0.74 19.90
C ALA A 67 0.53 -0.37 19.06
N TYR A 68 1.03 -0.05 17.87
CA TYR A 68 1.66 -1.02 16.98
C TYR A 68 2.86 -1.70 17.60
N TYR A 69 3.75 -0.91 18.20
CA TYR A 69 5.00 -1.43 18.75
C TYR A 69 4.87 -1.97 20.16
N GLY A 70 3.93 -1.48 20.97
CA GLY A 70 3.56 -2.08 22.25
C GLY A 70 2.98 -3.49 22.09
N ILE A 71 2.07 -3.67 21.10
CA ILE A 71 1.54 -4.98 20.69
C ILE A 71 2.68 -5.91 20.27
N ALA A 72 3.62 -5.39 19.46
CA ALA A 72 4.77 -6.16 19.02
C ALA A 72 5.67 -6.60 20.17
N LYS A 73 6.04 -5.71 21.09
CA LYS A 73 6.86 -6.01 22.26
C LYS A 73 6.22 -7.04 23.19
N ALA A 74 4.88 -6.98 23.36
CA ALA A 74 4.10 -7.92 24.16
C ALA A 74 3.94 -9.31 23.51
N GLY A 75 4.49 -9.55 22.36
CA GLY A 75 4.32 -10.84 21.69
C GLY A 75 2.93 -11.03 21.06
N LEU A 76 2.13 -9.98 20.95
CA LEU A 76 0.78 -10.00 20.40
C LEU A 76 0.81 -9.79 18.87
N VAL A 77 -0.29 -10.11 18.20
CA VAL A 77 -0.42 -9.98 16.74
C VAL A 77 -1.32 -8.80 16.40
N ARG A 78 -0.79 -7.80 15.73
CA ARG A 78 -1.57 -6.66 15.29
C ARG A 78 -2.49 -7.02 14.13
N VAL A 79 -3.77 -6.64 14.23
CA VAL A 79 -4.74 -6.66 13.14
C VAL A 79 -5.03 -5.21 12.75
N SER A 80 -4.49 -4.77 11.63
CA SER A 80 -4.64 -3.37 11.20
C SER A 80 -6.02 -3.16 10.56
N LEU A 81 -6.78 -2.21 11.10
CA LEU A 81 -8.07 -1.76 10.58
C LEU A 81 -7.91 -0.32 10.05
N ASN A 82 -8.42 -0.07 8.84
CA ASN A 82 -8.41 1.28 8.30
C ASN A 82 -9.60 2.06 8.86
N THR A 83 -9.34 3.22 9.43
CA THR A 83 -10.39 4.08 10.01
C THR A 83 -11.42 4.59 9.00
N ARG A 84 -11.13 4.47 7.70
CA ARG A 84 -12.06 4.82 6.61
C ARG A 84 -12.96 3.65 6.18
N ASP A 85 -12.71 2.45 6.69
CA ASP A 85 -13.54 1.28 6.42
C ASP A 85 -14.84 1.37 7.26
N THR A 86 -15.87 0.66 6.80
CA THR A 86 -17.15 0.64 7.51
C THR A 86 -17.07 -0.17 8.81
N ALA A 87 -18.00 0.09 9.72
CA ALA A 87 -18.16 -0.71 10.93
C ALA A 87 -18.38 -2.20 10.63
N ALA A 88 -19.08 -2.53 9.54
CA ALA A 88 -19.28 -3.90 9.08
C ALA A 88 -17.97 -4.56 8.62
N ASP A 89 -17.12 -3.81 7.91
CA ASP A 89 -15.79 -4.31 7.51
C ASP A 89 -14.90 -4.58 8.72
N HIS A 90 -14.93 -3.71 9.72
CA HIS A 90 -14.21 -3.92 10.98
C HIS A 90 -14.70 -5.18 11.69
N ALA A 91 -16.02 -5.33 11.83
CA ALA A 91 -16.64 -6.50 12.47
C ALA A 91 -16.21 -7.81 11.80
N LEU A 92 -16.26 -7.87 10.46
CA LEU A 92 -15.83 -9.04 9.69
C LEU A 92 -14.36 -9.41 9.95
N ARG A 93 -13.46 -8.42 9.95
CA ARG A 93 -12.02 -8.65 10.18
C ARG A 93 -11.71 -9.06 11.61
N ILE A 94 -12.39 -8.47 12.59
CA ILE A 94 -12.29 -8.84 14.00
C ILE A 94 -12.75 -10.29 14.21
N GLN A 95 -13.87 -10.66 13.60
CA GLN A 95 -14.40 -12.02 13.69
C GLN A 95 -13.48 -13.03 13.00
N ASP A 96 -13.05 -12.76 11.75
CA ASP A 96 -12.19 -13.66 10.97
C ASP A 96 -10.83 -13.86 11.64
N SER A 97 -10.21 -12.78 12.14
CA SER A 97 -8.93 -12.86 12.88
C SER A 97 -9.07 -13.52 14.26
N GLY A 98 -10.27 -13.58 14.82
CA GLY A 98 -10.49 -13.98 16.21
C GLY A 98 -9.78 -13.05 17.19
N SER A 99 -9.82 -11.73 16.95
CA SER A 99 -9.19 -10.74 17.82
C SER A 99 -9.77 -10.80 19.23
N ARG A 100 -8.92 -10.95 20.25
CA ARG A 100 -9.30 -10.93 21.67
C ARG A 100 -9.42 -9.52 22.23
N ALA A 101 -8.71 -8.57 21.62
CA ALA A 101 -8.79 -7.18 22.01
C ALA A 101 -8.97 -6.28 20.79
N ALA A 102 -9.51 -5.08 21.04
CA ALA A 102 -9.58 -3.99 20.08
C ALA A 102 -9.19 -2.67 20.72
N ILE A 103 -8.49 -1.82 19.96
CA ILE A 103 -8.08 -0.47 20.34
C ILE A 103 -8.65 0.51 19.30
N GLY A 104 -9.44 1.48 19.74
CA GLY A 104 -10.03 2.52 18.90
C GLY A 104 -11.52 2.74 19.14
N GLU A 105 -12.08 3.81 18.57
CA GLU A 105 -13.46 4.23 18.81
C GLU A 105 -14.50 3.53 17.92
N SER A 106 -14.10 3.00 16.77
CA SER A 106 -15.01 2.50 15.73
C SER A 106 -15.22 1.00 15.75
N VAL A 107 -15.06 0.35 16.91
CA VAL A 107 -15.21 -1.10 17.01
C VAL A 107 -16.67 -1.47 17.25
N SER A 108 -17.32 -1.99 16.19
CA SER A 108 -18.72 -2.44 16.22
C SER A 108 -18.85 -3.92 16.56
N SER A 109 -20.06 -4.34 16.92
CA SER A 109 -20.38 -5.76 17.18
C SER A 109 -20.06 -6.67 15.97
N PRO A 110 -19.42 -7.86 16.17
CA PRO A 110 -19.08 -8.43 17.46
C PRO A 110 -17.88 -7.72 18.12
N VAL A 111 -18.07 -7.26 19.36
CA VAL A 111 -17.02 -6.59 20.14
C VAL A 111 -16.12 -7.64 20.76
N PRO A 112 -14.79 -7.54 20.68
CA PRO A 112 -13.87 -8.40 21.40
C PRO A 112 -14.10 -8.36 22.92
N GLU A 113 -13.61 -9.38 23.61
CA GLU A 113 -13.67 -9.48 25.07
C GLU A 113 -13.11 -8.23 25.76
N LEU A 114 -12.03 -7.68 25.21
CA LEU A 114 -11.37 -6.48 25.69
C LEU A 114 -11.45 -5.37 24.64
N THR A 115 -12.04 -4.24 25.00
CA THR A 115 -12.08 -3.06 24.12
C THR A 115 -11.54 -1.85 24.84
N PHE A 116 -10.65 -1.12 24.18
CA PHE A 116 -9.99 0.05 24.73
C PHE A 116 -10.25 1.25 23.82
N ASN A 117 -10.88 2.27 24.34
CA ASN A 117 -11.04 3.56 23.67
C ASN A 117 -9.75 4.41 23.77
N LEU A 118 -9.77 5.63 23.26
CA LEU A 118 -8.59 6.52 23.28
C LEU A 118 -8.17 6.90 24.71
N ASP A 119 -9.11 7.11 25.64
CA ASP A 119 -8.81 7.42 27.02
C ASP A 119 -8.17 6.23 27.75
N ASP A 120 -8.65 5.03 27.48
CA ASP A 120 -8.05 3.80 28.01
C ASP A 120 -6.62 3.60 27.47
N LEU A 121 -6.43 3.83 26.17
CA LEU A 121 -5.11 3.79 25.53
C LEU A 121 -4.17 4.79 26.16
N ALA A 122 -4.59 6.05 26.33
CA ALA A 122 -3.80 7.10 26.95
C ALA A 122 -3.37 6.73 28.36
N LYS A 123 -4.30 6.20 29.19
CA LYS A 123 -4.00 5.69 30.54
C LYS A 123 -2.98 4.54 30.50
N MET A 124 -3.16 3.56 29.62
CA MET A 124 -2.20 2.45 29.49
C MET A 124 -0.80 2.91 29.08
N ILE A 125 -0.69 3.96 28.25
CA ILE A 125 0.58 4.53 27.85
C ILE A 125 1.27 5.27 29.01
N VAL A 126 0.49 5.99 29.84
CA VAL A 126 1.01 6.82 30.92
C VAL A 126 1.22 6.01 32.20
N ASP A 127 0.21 5.25 32.61
CA ASP A 127 0.11 4.57 33.91
C ASP A 127 0.41 3.07 33.83
N GLY A 128 0.71 2.55 32.62
CA GLY A 128 1.05 1.14 32.44
C GLY A 128 2.27 0.73 33.24
N PRO A 129 2.38 -0.59 33.60
CA PRO A 129 3.50 -1.06 34.40
C PRO A 129 4.84 -0.71 33.78
N ASP A 130 5.71 -0.09 34.56
CA ASP A 130 7.08 0.22 34.15
C ASP A 130 7.91 -1.04 33.96
N GLY A 131 8.97 -0.91 33.21
CA GLY A 131 9.92 -1.97 32.94
C GLY A 131 9.85 -2.46 31.50
N ARG A 132 10.85 -3.22 31.13
CA ARG A 132 11.04 -3.73 29.79
C ARG A 132 9.93 -4.71 29.44
N CYS A 133 9.21 -4.44 28.35
CA CYS A 133 8.31 -5.39 27.71
C CYS A 133 9.07 -6.12 26.60
N ASP A 134 9.29 -7.41 26.77
CA ASP A 134 10.14 -8.17 25.87
C ASP A 134 9.75 -9.65 25.86
N VAL A 135 8.83 -9.99 24.98
CA VAL A 135 8.36 -11.35 24.83
C VAL A 135 9.04 -11.99 23.61
N PRO A 136 9.95 -12.96 23.80
CA PRO A 136 10.63 -13.64 22.71
C PRO A 136 9.65 -14.35 21.78
N ARG A 137 9.93 -14.30 20.47
CA ARG A 137 9.13 -14.98 19.44
C ARG A 137 10.00 -15.84 18.52
N ASN A 138 9.36 -16.82 17.90
CA ASN A 138 9.91 -17.47 16.72
C ASN A 138 9.86 -16.49 15.53
N ALA A 139 10.87 -16.51 14.66
CA ALA A 139 10.92 -15.70 13.45
C ALA A 139 9.72 -15.92 12.51
N GLU A 140 9.14 -17.12 12.52
CA GLU A 140 7.95 -17.46 11.74
C GLU A 140 6.63 -17.13 12.44
N ALA A 141 6.68 -16.68 13.72
CA ALA A 141 5.46 -16.28 14.43
C ALA A 141 4.77 -15.11 13.72
N PRO A 142 3.43 -15.10 13.66
CA PRO A 142 2.69 -13.97 13.11
C PRO A 142 3.02 -12.67 13.85
N TYR A 143 3.40 -11.65 13.09
CA TYR A 143 3.68 -10.30 13.60
C TYR A 143 2.49 -9.38 13.38
N ARG A 144 1.90 -9.43 12.18
CA ARG A 144 0.70 -8.66 11.84
C ARG A 144 -0.18 -9.43 10.86
N LEU A 145 -1.47 -9.15 10.92
CA LEU A 145 -2.44 -9.52 9.90
C LEU A 145 -2.85 -8.29 9.12
N GLY A 146 -2.57 -8.30 7.81
CA GLY A 146 -3.04 -7.30 6.86
C GLY A 146 -4.24 -7.85 6.09
N TYR A 147 -5.37 -7.13 6.07
CA TYR A 147 -6.54 -7.58 5.30
C TYR A 147 -6.56 -6.98 3.91
N THR A 148 -6.71 -7.84 2.90
CA THR A 148 -6.89 -7.42 1.50
C THR A 148 -8.35 -7.53 1.09
N GLY A 149 -8.79 -6.63 0.21
CA GLY A 149 -10.06 -6.79 -0.49
C GLY A 149 -9.95 -7.90 -1.53
N GLY A 150 -10.23 -9.13 -1.14
CA GLY A 150 -10.12 -10.30 -2.01
C GLY A 150 -10.96 -10.17 -3.29
N THR A 151 -10.47 -10.72 -4.40
CA THR A 151 -11.21 -10.84 -5.68
C THR A 151 -12.52 -11.62 -5.54
N THR A 152 -12.62 -12.47 -4.52
CA THR A 152 -13.82 -13.27 -4.17
C THR A 152 -14.85 -12.52 -3.32
N GLY A 153 -14.57 -11.27 -2.90
CA GLY A 153 -15.49 -10.44 -2.12
C GLY A 153 -15.39 -10.58 -0.61
N GLN A 154 -14.71 -11.61 -0.10
CA GLN A 154 -14.40 -11.71 1.33
C GLN A 154 -12.95 -11.29 1.59
N PRO A 155 -12.68 -10.44 2.59
CA PRO A 155 -11.32 -10.04 2.95
C PRO A 155 -10.53 -11.25 3.46
N LYS A 156 -9.25 -11.33 3.06
CA LYS A 156 -8.32 -12.38 3.52
C LYS A 156 -7.27 -11.75 4.42
N GLY A 157 -7.04 -12.34 5.58
CA GLY A 157 -5.97 -11.92 6.49
C GLY A 157 -4.62 -12.47 6.03
N VAL A 158 -3.74 -11.62 5.53
CA VAL A 158 -2.37 -11.97 5.15
C VAL A 158 -1.51 -12.03 6.40
N ILE A 159 -0.86 -13.16 6.67
CA ILE A 159 0.03 -13.34 7.82
C ILE A 159 1.43 -12.88 7.43
N LEU A 160 1.87 -11.77 8.00
CA LEU A 160 3.26 -11.33 7.94
C LEU A 160 3.96 -11.71 9.24
N SER A 161 5.06 -12.47 9.10
CA SER A 161 5.86 -12.94 10.23
C SER A 161 6.95 -11.94 10.59
N MET A 162 7.64 -12.18 11.71
CA MET A 162 8.85 -11.44 12.08
C MET A 162 9.93 -11.55 11.02
N ARG A 163 10.05 -12.73 10.36
CA ARG A 163 10.98 -12.94 9.25
C ARG A 163 10.68 -11.99 8.09
N SER A 164 9.42 -11.91 7.66
CA SER A 164 9.05 -11.03 6.54
C SER A 164 9.22 -9.55 6.86
N GLU A 165 8.93 -9.13 8.10
CA GLU A 165 9.17 -7.75 8.56
C GLU A 165 10.66 -7.37 8.53
N HIS A 166 11.54 -8.25 9.04
CA HIS A 166 12.99 -8.02 8.97
C HIS A 166 13.50 -7.98 7.54
N ALA A 167 12.98 -8.83 6.66
CA ALA A 167 13.35 -8.84 5.25
C ALA A 167 12.94 -7.54 4.54
N GLU A 168 11.73 -7.01 4.84
CA GLU A 168 11.27 -5.72 4.32
C GLU A 168 12.18 -4.58 4.78
N ILE A 169 12.47 -4.47 6.09
CA ILE A 169 13.38 -3.47 6.64
C ILE A 169 14.76 -3.57 5.99
N THR A 170 15.30 -4.77 5.86
CA THR A 170 16.63 -5.00 5.27
C THR A 170 16.67 -4.57 3.81
N SER A 171 15.65 -4.95 3.02
CA SER A 171 15.52 -4.55 1.61
C SER A 171 15.48 -3.03 1.46
N TYR A 172 14.73 -2.34 2.33
CA TYR A 172 14.68 -0.88 2.30
C TYR A 172 16.01 -0.24 2.63
N LEU A 173 16.69 -0.69 3.68
CA LEU A 173 17.98 -0.13 4.09
C LEU A 173 19.10 -0.43 3.10
N LEU A 174 18.98 -1.52 2.34
CA LEU A 174 19.98 -1.92 1.37
C LEU A 174 19.82 -1.19 0.04
N ASP A 175 18.59 -1.12 -0.49
CA ASP A 175 18.35 -0.71 -1.86
C ASP A 175 17.70 0.67 -2.00
N LEU A 176 16.72 0.98 -1.12
CA LEU A 176 15.88 2.18 -1.24
C LEU A 176 16.40 3.36 -0.43
N LEU A 177 16.85 3.09 0.80
CA LEU A 177 17.21 4.09 1.83
C LEU A 177 18.62 3.85 2.41
N PRO A 178 19.65 3.59 1.60
CA PRO A 178 20.97 3.23 2.11
C PRO A 178 21.65 4.36 2.89
N ASP A 179 21.27 5.60 2.64
CA ASP A 179 21.90 6.82 3.09
C ASP A 179 21.13 7.56 4.21
N ILE A 180 20.06 6.95 4.78
CA ILE A 180 19.33 7.58 5.89
C ILE A 180 20.09 7.49 7.21
N GLY A 181 19.92 8.53 8.03
CA GLY A 181 20.57 8.62 9.33
C GLY A 181 20.07 9.77 10.20
N PRO A 182 20.78 10.08 11.29
CA PRO A 182 20.43 11.21 12.15
C PRO A 182 20.39 12.54 11.39
N GLY A 183 19.36 13.34 11.67
CA GLY A 183 19.10 14.60 10.98
C GLY A 183 18.23 14.46 9.72
N ASP A 184 17.88 13.24 9.33
CA ASP A 184 16.87 12.99 8.31
C ASP A 184 15.47 12.96 8.91
N THR A 185 14.50 13.30 8.09
CA THR A 185 13.08 13.31 8.47
C THR A 185 12.23 12.59 7.44
N MET A 186 11.46 11.60 7.88
CA MET A 186 10.41 10.96 7.09
C MET A 186 9.06 11.64 7.37
N LEU A 187 8.42 12.19 6.36
CA LEU A 187 7.07 12.74 6.47
C LEU A 187 6.03 11.70 6.04
N HIS A 188 5.22 11.24 6.99
CA HIS A 188 4.13 10.29 6.79
C HIS A 188 2.81 11.01 6.50
N ALA A 189 2.51 11.26 5.24
CA ALA A 189 1.25 11.85 4.79
C ALA A 189 0.16 10.80 4.53
N ALA A 190 0.56 9.60 4.07
CA ALA A 190 -0.34 8.47 3.89
C ALA A 190 -0.55 7.69 5.21
N PRO A 191 -1.65 6.90 5.34
CA PRO A 191 -1.92 6.13 6.56
C PRO A 191 -0.80 5.14 6.90
N VAL A 192 -0.30 5.19 8.14
CA VAL A 192 0.73 4.25 8.64
C VAL A 192 0.18 2.83 8.88
N THR A 193 -1.12 2.63 8.79
CA THR A 193 -1.75 1.31 8.73
C THR A 193 -1.42 0.53 7.46
N HIS A 194 -0.96 1.23 6.42
CA HIS A 194 -0.65 0.73 5.08
C HIS A 194 0.81 0.99 4.71
N ALA A 195 1.10 1.14 3.43
CA ALA A 195 2.45 1.26 2.88
C ALA A 195 3.34 2.31 3.56
N SER A 196 2.80 3.46 3.98
CA SER A 196 3.59 4.47 4.68
C SER A 196 4.21 3.96 5.99
N GLY A 197 3.52 3.04 6.69
CA GLY A 197 4.03 2.45 7.93
C GLY A 197 5.26 1.58 7.76
N SER A 198 5.50 1.04 6.57
CA SER A 198 6.71 0.27 6.27
C SER A 198 8.00 1.11 6.30
N PHE A 199 7.88 2.42 6.15
CA PHE A 199 9.00 3.35 6.22
C PHE A 199 9.36 3.79 7.65
N PHE A 200 8.49 3.55 8.63
CA PHE A 200 8.70 4.01 10.00
C PHE A 200 9.93 3.38 10.67
N LEU A 201 9.97 2.04 10.73
CA LEU A 201 11.07 1.33 11.38
C LEU A 201 12.45 1.56 10.72
N PRO A 202 12.59 1.50 9.39
CA PRO A 202 13.87 1.82 8.75
C PRO A 202 14.43 3.18 9.16
N HIS A 203 13.59 4.22 9.19
CA HIS A 203 13.99 5.55 9.63
C HIS A 203 14.32 5.58 11.12
N LEU A 204 13.47 5.00 11.97
CA LEU A 204 13.66 4.97 13.41
C LEU A 204 15.00 4.32 13.81
N ILE A 205 15.28 3.11 13.30
CA ILE A 205 16.51 2.38 13.68
C ILE A 205 17.79 3.01 13.17
N ARG A 206 17.68 3.91 12.20
CA ARG A 206 18.79 4.72 11.67
C ARG A 206 18.94 6.08 12.38
N GLY A 207 18.05 6.40 13.32
CA GLY A 207 18.09 7.65 14.09
C GLY A 207 17.45 8.84 13.39
N ALA A 208 16.66 8.60 12.35
CA ALA A 208 15.91 9.63 11.66
C ALA A 208 14.57 9.92 12.37
N HIS A 209 14.09 11.15 12.22
CA HIS A 209 12.84 11.62 12.78
C HIS A 209 11.65 11.20 11.90
N ASN A 210 10.59 10.70 12.50
CA ASN A 210 9.33 10.39 11.81
C ASN A 210 8.26 11.44 12.16
N VAL A 211 7.76 12.16 11.18
CA VAL A 211 6.70 13.17 11.36
C VAL A 211 5.43 12.66 10.70
N LEU A 212 4.30 12.70 11.41
CA LEU A 212 3.01 12.21 10.91
C LEU A 212 2.07 13.39 10.68
N LEU A 213 1.40 13.38 9.52
CA LEU A 213 0.19 14.15 9.30
C LEU A 213 -1.02 13.32 9.73
N PRO A 214 -1.94 13.88 10.55
CA PRO A 214 -3.16 13.18 10.95
C PRO A 214 -4.04 12.78 9.77
N SER A 215 -4.07 13.62 8.74
CA SER A 215 -4.77 13.41 7.47
C SER A 215 -4.01 14.05 6.33
N PHE A 216 -4.24 13.59 5.12
CA PHE A 216 -3.65 14.20 3.94
C PHE A 216 -4.51 15.37 3.45
N ASP A 217 -3.88 16.52 3.35
CA ASP A 217 -4.31 17.70 2.61
C ASP A 217 -3.11 18.19 1.78
N PRO A 218 -3.26 18.51 0.47
CA PRO A 218 -2.14 18.86 -0.40
C PRO A 218 -1.38 20.11 0.06
N GLY A 219 -2.08 21.15 0.51
CA GLY A 219 -1.46 22.39 0.99
C GLY A 219 -0.70 22.17 2.27
N GLN A 220 -1.34 21.55 3.26
CA GLN A 220 -0.71 21.16 4.53
C GLN A 220 0.50 20.25 4.34
N PHE A 221 0.41 19.31 3.38
CA PHE A 221 1.52 18.42 3.06
C PHE A 221 2.75 19.20 2.56
N LEU A 222 2.56 20.15 1.64
CA LEU A 222 3.64 20.96 1.08
C LEU A 222 4.26 21.88 2.15
N GLU A 223 3.44 22.54 2.96
CA GLU A 223 3.90 23.38 4.07
C GLU A 223 4.72 22.55 5.07
N GLU A 224 4.24 21.35 5.42
CA GLU A 224 4.93 20.50 6.39
C GLU A 224 6.21 19.89 5.81
N LEU A 225 6.21 19.54 4.51
CA LEU A 225 7.40 19.03 3.82
C LEU A 225 8.60 20.01 3.94
N GLU A 226 8.32 21.30 3.73
CA GLU A 226 9.30 22.38 3.89
C GLU A 226 9.63 22.63 5.38
N ARG A 227 8.61 22.80 6.23
CA ARG A 227 8.76 23.16 7.65
C ARG A 227 9.64 22.19 8.41
N VAL A 228 9.46 20.88 8.20
CA VAL A 228 10.27 19.85 8.89
C VAL A 228 11.56 19.53 8.15
N GLY A 229 11.77 20.09 6.95
CA GLY A 229 12.89 19.76 6.09
C GLY A 229 12.94 18.28 5.78
N ALA A 230 11.82 17.71 5.32
CA ALA A 230 11.70 16.29 5.05
C ALA A 230 12.74 15.81 4.04
N SER A 231 13.43 14.72 4.36
CA SER A 231 14.37 14.04 3.46
C SER A 231 13.72 12.92 2.66
N ALA A 232 12.60 12.38 3.16
CA ALA A 232 11.82 11.35 2.51
C ALA A 232 10.32 11.50 2.78
N THR A 233 9.50 11.03 1.86
CA THR A 233 8.05 10.89 2.02
C THR A 233 7.54 9.71 1.19
N PHE A 234 6.30 9.25 1.50
CA PHE A 234 5.59 8.26 0.69
C PHE A 234 4.23 8.80 0.24
N LEU A 235 3.96 8.73 -1.05
CA LEU A 235 2.69 9.13 -1.66
C LEU A 235 2.12 7.98 -2.50
N VAL A 236 0.80 7.82 -2.49
CA VAL A 236 0.14 7.05 -3.55
C VAL A 236 -0.12 7.96 -4.77
N PRO A 237 -0.26 7.43 -5.99
CA PRO A 237 -0.44 8.24 -7.19
C PRO A 237 -1.56 9.28 -7.11
N THR A 238 -2.69 8.97 -6.45
CA THR A 238 -3.77 9.95 -6.25
C THR A 238 -3.36 11.11 -5.35
N MET A 239 -2.60 10.86 -4.28
CA MET A 239 -2.07 11.93 -3.41
C MET A 239 -1.05 12.78 -4.18
N MET A 240 -0.20 12.14 -4.97
CA MET A 240 0.77 12.82 -5.83
C MET A 240 0.05 13.75 -6.83
N ALA A 241 -0.99 13.26 -7.51
CA ALA A 241 -1.79 14.09 -8.43
C ALA A 241 -2.41 15.29 -7.71
N MET A 242 -3.04 15.10 -6.54
CA MET A 242 -3.62 16.18 -5.75
C MET A 242 -2.58 17.21 -5.31
N THR A 243 -1.37 16.76 -4.93
CA THR A 243 -0.25 17.65 -4.57
C THR A 243 0.17 18.50 -5.77
N LEU A 244 0.34 17.88 -6.94
CA LEU A 244 0.75 18.58 -8.16
C LEU A 244 -0.34 19.52 -8.69
N ASP A 245 -1.60 19.13 -8.59
CA ASP A 245 -2.73 19.99 -8.97
C ASP A 245 -2.83 21.23 -8.04
N HIS A 246 -2.46 21.08 -6.77
CA HIS A 246 -2.43 22.20 -5.79
C HIS A 246 -1.20 23.12 -6.01
N ALA A 247 -0.03 22.51 -6.23
CA ALA A 247 1.24 23.25 -6.40
C ALA A 247 1.34 24.00 -7.74
N GLY A 248 0.56 23.57 -8.75
CA GLY A 248 0.75 24.00 -10.13
C GLY A 248 1.97 23.32 -10.79
N ASP A 249 2.32 23.77 -11.99
CA ASP A 249 3.40 23.14 -12.81
C ASP A 249 4.78 23.74 -12.51
N THR A 250 5.01 24.31 -11.32
CA THR A 250 6.30 24.87 -10.90
C THR A 250 7.13 23.88 -10.12
N PRO A 251 8.46 23.81 -10.32
CA PRO A 251 9.33 23.04 -9.46
C PRO A 251 9.21 23.46 -8.01
N LEU A 252 9.18 22.48 -7.09
CA LEU A 252 9.09 22.69 -5.66
C LEU A 252 10.46 22.98 -5.06
N ASP A 253 10.55 23.97 -4.18
CA ASP A 253 11.78 24.28 -3.44
C ASP A 253 11.87 23.44 -2.16
N VAL A 254 12.32 22.21 -2.31
CA VAL A 254 12.44 21.22 -1.21
C VAL A 254 13.86 20.62 -1.17
N PRO A 255 14.88 21.44 -0.89
CA PRO A 255 16.29 21.08 -1.11
C PRO A 255 16.80 19.91 -0.25
N ARG A 256 16.09 19.56 0.83
CA ARG A 256 16.44 18.41 1.69
C ARG A 256 15.80 17.11 1.22
N LEU A 257 14.80 17.17 0.34
CA LEU A 257 14.08 16.00 -0.13
C LEU A 257 14.96 15.16 -1.06
N ARG A 258 15.21 13.93 -0.68
CA ARG A 258 16.05 12.98 -1.42
C ARG A 258 15.27 11.79 -1.96
N ARG A 259 14.07 11.54 -1.38
CA ARG A 259 13.21 10.41 -1.79
C ARG A 259 11.74 10.79 -1.70
N VAL A 260 11.06 10.75 -2.82
CA VAL A 260 9.61 10.64 -2.89
C VAL A 260 9.29 9.21 -3.28
N CYS A 261 9.08 8.37 -2.27
CA CYS A 261 8.68 7.00 -2.51
C CYS A 261 7.22 6.96 -2.95
N TYR A 262 6.89 6.13 -3.93
CA TYR A 262 5.51 5.95 -4.35
C TYR A 262 5.23 4.52 -4.81
N GLY A 263 3.96 4.13 -4.84
CA GLY A 263 3.54 2.78 -5.21
C GLY A 263 2.13 2.46 -4.75
N ALA A 264 1.86 1.20 -4.44
CA ALA A 264 0.57 0.64 -4.04
C ALA A 264 -0.50 0.63 -5.15
N SER A 265 -0.33 1.41 -6.21
CA SER A 265 -1.16 1.39 -7.42
C SER A 265 -0.35 1.80 -8.64
N PRO A 266 -0.80 1.47 -9.85
CA PRO A 266 -0.19 1.98 -11.07
C PRO A 266 -0.18 3.51 -11.10
N ILE A 267 0.86 4.08 -11.71
CA ILE A 267 0.95 5.51 -12.00
C ILE A 267 0.88 5.72 -13.52
N ALA A 268 0.10 6.71 -13.95
CA ALA A 268 0.09 7.10 -15.35
C ALA A 268 1.43 7.73 -15.75
N PRO A 269 1.99 7.44 -16.93
CA PRO A 269 3.24 8.02 -17.40
C PRO A 269 3.27 9.55 -17.30
N SER A 270 2.21 10.23 -17.72
CA SER A 270 2.10 11.69 -17.66
C SER A 270 2.16 12.23 -16.21
N LEU A 271 1.60 11.50 -15.24
CA LEU A 271 1.68 11.90 -13.84
C LEU A 271 3.10 11.70 -13.28
N ALA A 272 3.79 10.63 -13.69
CA ALA A 272 5.18 10.38 -13.29
C ALA A 272 6.12 11.48 -13.85
N GLU A 273 5.92 11.91 -15.10
CA GLU A 273 6.67 13.02 -15.70
C GLU A 273 6.40 14.36 -14.98
N ARG A 274 5.14 14.69 -14.69
CA ARG A 274 4.80 15.87 -13.89
C ARG A 274 5.45 15.84 -12.52
N ALA A 275 5.43 14.68 -11.85
CA ALA A 275 6.06 14.51 -10.54
C ALA A 275 7.58 14.69 -10.61
N ARG A 276 8.23 14.14 -11.63
CA ARG A 276 9.67 14.32 -11.88
C ARG A 276 10.02 15.78 -12.12
N HIS A 277 9.18 16.50 -12.88
CA HIS A 277 9.39 17.93 -13.10
C HIS A 277 9.27 18.74 -11.79
N ALA A 278 8.27 18.45 -10.95
CA ALA A 278 8.00 19.19 -9.73
C ALA A 278 8.98 18.86 -8.59
N PHE A 279 9.25 17.58 -8.33
CA PHE A 279 10.09 17.13 -7.20
C PHE A 279 11.57 16.97 -7.59
N GLY A 280 11.91 16.89 -8.87
CA GLY A 280 13.25 16.57 -9.35
C GLY A 280 13.54 15.06 -9.37
N GLU A 281 14.82 14.72 -9.48
CA GLU A 281 15.33 13.34 -9.59
C GLU A 281 15.37 12.63 -8.22
N VAL A 282 14.23 12.64 -7.51
CA VAL A 282 14.09 12.06 -6.16
C VAL A 282 13.00 10.99 -6.07
N LEU A 283 12.32 10.71 -7.18
CA LEU A 283 11.25 9.72 -7.23
C LEU A 283 11.80 8.31 -7.06
N ALA A 284 11.14 7.48 -6.27
CA ALA A 284 11.46 6.07 -6.12
C ALA A 284 10.16 5.25 -6.10
N GLN A 285 9.93 4.42 -7.13
CA GLN A 285 8.76 3.56 -7.19
C GLN A 285 9.03 2.21 -6.54
N THR A 286 8.13 1.79 -5.65
CA THR A 286 8.18 0.46 -5.06
C THR A 286 6.96 -0.35 -5.50
N TYR A 287 7.18 -1.56 -6.01
CA TYR A 287 6.14 -2.51 -6.30
C TYR A 287 6.11 -3.61 -5.24
N GLY A 288 4.90 -3.95 -4.84
CA GLY A 288 4.60 -5.03 -3.92
C GLY A 288 3.11 -5.18 -3.68
N GLN A 289 2.76 -6.15 -2.90
CA GLN A 289 1.39 -6.42 -2.48
C GLN A 289 1.38 -6.86 -1.02
N SER A 290 0.21 -7.05 -0.42
CA SER A 290 0.13 -7.42 1.00
C SER A 290 0.86 -8.72 1.31
N GLU A 291 0.91 -9.64 0.36
CA GLU A 291 1.56 -10.94 0.41
C GLU A 291 3.10 -10.88 0.30
N ALA A 292 3.62 -9.77 -0.26
CA ALA A 292 5.05 -9.43 -0.35
C ALA A 292 5.18 -7.89 -0.27
N PRO A 293 5.25 -7.33 0.96
CA PRO A 293 5.07 -5.90 1.17
C PRO A 293 6.14 -5.06 0.51
N MET A 294 5.74 -4.23 -0.45
CA MET A 294 6.46 -3.10 -1.05
C MET A 294 7.95 -3.31 -1.41
N ALA A 295 8.43 -4.58 -1.48
CA ALA A 295 9.83 -4.90 -1.70
C ALA A 295 10.02 -6.01 -2.74
N ILE A 296 9.18 -6.05 -3.78
CA ILE A 296 9.33 -6.95 -4.94
C ILE A 296 10.30 -6.31 -5.94
N THR A 297 9.97 -5.11 -6.47
CA THR A 297 10.86 -4.36 -7.35
C THR A 297 10.93 -2.89 -6.95
N LEU A 298 12.03 -2.25 -7.34
CA LEU A 298 12.35 -0.84 -7.12
C LEU A 298 12.77 -0.18 -8.42
N LEU A 299 12.11 0.92 -8.79
CA LEU A 299 12.61 1.88 -9.78
C LEU A 299 13.27 3.03 -9.03
N ARG A 300 14.58 3.14 -9.17
CA ARG A 300 15.40 4.14 -8.48
C ARG A 300 15.24 5.53 -9.08
N PRO A 301 15.61 6.60 -8.35
CA PRO A 301 15.54 7.96 -8.88
C PRO A 301 16.23 8.17 -10.24
N ASP A 302 17.40 7.60 -10.41
CA ASP A 302 18.21 7.67 -11.64
C ASP A 302 17.72 6.76 -12.78
N GLU A 303 16.66 6.00 -12.57
CA GLU A 303 16.07 5.06 -13.53
C GLU A 303 14.68 5.52 -14.05
N HIS A 304 14.20 6.71 -13.67
CA HIS A 304 12.87 7.20 -14.03
C HIS A 304 12.72 7.69 -15.48
N ASP A 305 13.75 7.52 -16.31
CA ASP A 305 13.66 7.55 -17.77
C ASP A 305 12.98 6.29 -18.35
N ARG A 306 12.89 5.20 -17.55
CA ARG A 306 12.19 3.95 -17.90
C ARG A 306 10.68 4.07 -17.61
N ILE A 307 10.02 4.93 -18.37
CA ILE A 307 8.60 5.25 -18.21
C ILE A 307 7.75 3.97 -18.25
N GLY A 308 6.84 3.83 -17.26
CA GLY A 308 5.92 2.70 -17.14
C GLY A 308 6.53 1.43 -16.53
N SER A 309 7.84 1.39 -16.27
CA SER A 309 8.47 0.29 -15.54
C SER A 309 8.11 0.32 -14.05
N ALA A 310 8.02 -0.86 -13.44
CA ALA A 310 7.96 -1.05 -12.00
C ALA A 310 9.36 -1.22 -11.36
N GLY A 311 10.44 -1.06 -12.14
CA GLY A 311 11.82 -1.19 -11.69
C GLY A 311 12.38 -2.61 -11.79
N ARG A 312 13.48 -2.83 -11.07
CA ARG A 312 14.19 -4.12 -11.01
C ARG A 312 13.98 -4.78 -9.66
N PRO A 313 14.14 -6.12 -9.56
CA PRO A 313 14.02 -6.84 -8.29
C PRO A 313 14.90 -6.23 -7.20
N TYR A 314 14.35 -6.11 -5.98
CA TYR A 314 15.18 -5.82 -4.81
C TYR A 314 16.24 -6.91 -4.63
N THR A 315 17.39 -6.55 -4.05
CA THR A 315 18.52 -7.48 -3.83
C THR A 315 18.11 -8.76 -3.09
N MET A 316 17.11 -8.70 -2.21
CA MET A 316 16.64 -9.84 -1.41
C MET A 316 15.39 -10.54 -2.00
N ALA A 317 14.96 -10.16 -3.21
CA ALA A 317 13.82 -10.74 -3.90
C ALA A 317 14.27 -11.41 -5.22
N GLU A 318 13.80 -12.62 -5.46
CA GLU A 318 13.89 -13.27 -6.76
C GLU A 318 12.55 -13.13 -7.46
N VAL A 319 12.54 -12.61 -8.68
CA VAL A 319 11.33 -12.37 -9.46
C VAL A 319 11.47 -13.05 -10.81
N ARG A 320 10.44 -13.76 -11.25
CA ARG A 320 10.38 -14.41 -12.56
C ARG A 320 9.05 -14.13 -13.24
N ILE A 321 9.04 -14.32 -14.53
CA ILE A 321 7.81 -14.35 -15.34
C ILE A 321 7.60 -15.78 -15.78
N VAL A 322 6.40 -16.32 -15.54
CA VAL A 322 6.09 -17.72 -15.85
C VAL A 322 4.83 -17.85 -16.70
N ASP A 323 4.77 -18.95 -17.47
CA ASP A 323 3.59 -19.34 -18.23
C ASP A 323 2.56 -20.09 -17.34
N ASP A 324 1.46 -20.57 -17.95
CA ASP A 324 0.39 -21.27 -17.23
C ASP A 324 0.84 -22.65 -16.66
N GLU A 325 2.00 -23.17 -17.09
CA GLU A 325 2.61 -24.39 -16.59
C GLU A 325 3.77 -24.12 -15.58
N ASP A 326 3.85 -22.90 -15.05
CA ASP A 326 4.88 -22.43 -14.11
C ASP A 326 6.34 -22.50 -14.67
N ARG A 327 6.50 -22.49 -15.99
CA ARG A 327 7.82 -22.43 -16.65
C ARG A 327 8.21 -20.99 -16.89
N GLU A 328 9.46 -20.66 -16.59
CA GLU A 328 10.00 -19.34 -16.87
C GLU A 328 9.98 -19.04 -18.38
N VAL A 329 9.44 -17.91 -18.77
CA VAL A 329 9.38 -17.46 -20.16
C VAL A 329 10.63 -16.68 -20.56
N ALA A 330 10.86 -16.52 -21.86
CA ALA A 330 11.99 -15.73 -22.35
C ALA A 330 11.82 -14.23 -22.07
N THR A 331 12.95 -13.50 -21.98
CA THR A 331 12.94 -12.04 -21.84
C THR A 331 12.10 -11.38 -22.94
N GLY A 332 11.23 -10.46 -22.55
CA GLY A 332 10.27 -9.79 -23.44
C GLY A 332 8.93 -10.51 -23.58
N GLU A 333 8.84 -11.79 -23.24
CA GLU A 333 7.58 -12.52 -23.23
C GLU A 333 6.75 -12.19 -21.98
N THR A 334 5.45 -12.31 -22.13
CA THR A 334 4.45 -11.97 -21.10
C THR A 334 4.01 -13.22 -20.34
N GLY A 335 3.92 -13.11 -19.03
CA GLY A 335 3.40 -14.17 -18.15
C GLY A 335 3.06 -13.65 -16.78
N GLU A 336 2.76 -14.55 -15.84
CA GLU A 336 2.52 -14.22 -14.44
C GLU A 336 3.84 -13.84 -13.74
N VAL A 337 3.80 -12.76 -12.96
CA VAL A 337 4.91 -12.38 -12.08
C VAL A 337 4.89 -13.28 -10.86
N VAL A 338 5.96 -14.04 -10.64
CA VAL A 338 6.14 -14.85 -9.43
C VAL A 338 7.33 -14.38 -8.62
N VAL A 339 7.23 -14.47 -7.30
CA VAL A 339 8.22 -13.90 -6.36
C VAL A 339 8.66 -14.94 -5.35
N ARG A 340 9.96 -14.98 -5.07
CA ARG A 340 10.55 -15.77 -3.99
C ARG A 340 11.46 -14.91 -3.14
N GLY A 341 11.43 -15.08 -1.81
CA GLY A 341 12.26 -14.33 -0.88
C GLY A 341 11.75 -14.40 0.55
N GLN A 342 12.52 -13.86 1.46
CA GLN A 342 12.17 -13.81 2.88
C GLN A 342 11.05 -12.83 3.21
N ILE A 343 10.72 -11.92 2.27
CA ILE A 343 9.64 -10.93 2.40
C ILE A 343 8.25 -11.54 2.33
N LEU A 344 8.12 -12.77 1.82
CA LEU A 344 6.82 -13.38 1.57
C LEU A 344 6.03 -13.62 2.85
N MET A 345 4.72 -13.48 2.75
CA MET A 345 3.78 -13.90 3.80
C MET A 345 4.00 -15.36 4.21
N SER A 346 3.60 -15.71 5.43
CA SER A 346 3.54 -17.11 5.85
C SER A 346 2.29 -17.84 5.35
N GLY A 347 1.30 -17.11 4.87
CA GLY A 347 0.04 -17.62 4.32
C GLY A 347 -1.14 -16.72 4.65
N TYR A 348 -2.35 -17.18 4.31
CA TYR A 348 -3.60 -16.53 4.69
C TYR A 348 -4.15 -17.13 5.98
N TRP A 349 -4.65 -16.28 6.87
CA TRP A 349 -5.21 -16.66 8.15
C TRP A 349 -6.42 -17.57 7.97
N ASN A 350 -6.36 -18.79 8.55
CA ASN A 350 -7.41 -19.81 8.45
C ASN A 350 -7.83 -20.17 6.99
N ARG A 351 -6.93 -20.02 6.01
CA ARG A 351 -7.19 -20.31 4.60
C ARG A 351 -6.06 -21.17 4.00
N PRO A 352 -5.91 -22.44 4.40
CA PRO A 352 -4.80 -23.29 3.93
C PRO A 352 -4.86 -23.56 2.42
N VAL A 353 -6.05 -23.75 1.85
CA VAL A 353 -6.22 -24.05 0.42
C VAL A 353 -5.80 -22.85 -0.44
N GLU A 354 -6.25 -21.64 -0.08
CA GLU A 354 -5.85 -20.42 -0.78
C GLU A 354 -4.36 -20.13 -0.60
N THR A 355 -3.80 -20.46 0.58
CA THR A 355 -2.36 -20.34 0.83
C THR A 355 -1.57 -21.23 -0.10
N GLU A 356 -1.91 -22.52 -0.18
CA GLU A 356 -1.23 -23.50 -1.05
C GLU A 356 -1.32 -23.09 -2.53
N ARG A 357 -2.48 -22.59 -2.95
CA ARG A 357 -2.66 -22.08 -4.32
C ARG A 357 -1.79 -20.87 -4.62
N THR A 358 -1.65 -19.94 -3.66
CA THR A 358 -0.92 -18.68 -3.85
C THR A 358 0.58 -18.84 -3.63
N LEU A 359 1.00 -19.73 -2.70
CA LEU A 359 2.40 -20.03 -2.38
C LEU A 359 2.78 -21.43 -2.89
N ARG A 360 2.68 -21.67 -4.20
CA ARG A 360 3.03 -22.97 -4.77
C ARG A 360 4.48 -23.02 -5.21
N GLY A 361 5.13 -24.16 -5.04
CA GLY A 361 6.54 -24.34 -5.43
C GLY A 361 7.54 -23.41 -4.73
N SER A 362 7.21 -22.88 -3.54
CA SER A 362 7.96 -21.85 -2.81
C SER A 362 7.97 -20.48 -3.50
N TRP A 363 7.10 -20.25 -4.47
CA TRP A 363 6.88 -18.99 -5.15
C TRP A 363 5.52 -18.39 -4.78
N LEU A 364 5.51 -17.09 -4.54
CA LEU A 364 4.29 -16.32 -4.49
C LEU A 364 3.81 -16.05 -5.91
N HIS A 365 2.64 -16.56 -6.26
CA HIS A 365 1.91 -16.24 -7.47
C HIS A 365 1.15 -14.94 -7.24
N THR A 366 1.63 -13.85 -7.86
CA THR A 366 1.10 -12.51 -7.57
C THR A 366 -0.26 -12.25 -8.19
N GLY A 367 -0.62 -13.00 -9.23
CA GLY A 367 -1.75 -12.72 -10.10
C GLY A 367 -1.58 -11.44 -10.93
N ASP A 368 -0.40 -10.82 -10.91
CA ASP A 368 -0.04 -9.71 -11.80
C ASP A 368 0.62 -10.26 -13.06
N ILE A 369 0.23 -9.77 -14.22
CA ILE A 369 0.83 -10.11 -15.51
C ILE A 369 1.87 -9.06 -15.87
N GLY A 370 3.05 -9.52 -16.29
CA GLY A 370 4.14 -8.63 -16.64
C GLY A 370 5.15 -9.24 -17.59
N ARG A 371 6.19 -8.50 -17.88
CA ARG A 371 7.36 -8.94 -18.66
C ARG A 371 8.60 -8.19 -18.20
N PHE A 372 9.76 -8.81 -18.37
CA PHE A 372 11.05 -8.12 -18.24
C PHE A 372 11.53 -7.62 -19.62
N ASP A 373 12.20 -6.47 -19.61
CA ASP A 373 13.00 -6.06 -20.78
C ASP A 373 14.43 -6.64 -20.70
N GLU A 374 15.25 -6.36 -21.72
CA GLU A 374 16.64 -6.84 -21.83
C GLU A 374 17.56 -6.31 -20.71
N ASP A 375 17.21 -5.18 -20.11
CA ASP A 375 17.95 -4.56 -19.00
C ASP A 375 17.45 -5.03 -17.62
N GLY A 376 16.48 -5.94 -17.57
CA GLY A 376 15.90 -6.53 -16.34
C GLY A 376 14.90 -5.64 -15.63
N PHE A 377 14.29 -4.68 -16.31
CA PHE A 377 13.20 -3.88 -15.78
C PHE A 377 11.85 -4.58 -15.97
N LEU A 378 11.07 -4.65 -14.89
CA LEU A 378 9.72 -5.22 -14.90
C LEU A 378 8.71 -4.19 -15.42
N TYR A 379 7.89 -4.60 -16.37
CA TYR A 379 6.70 -3.88 -16.83
C TYR A 379 5.46 -4.66 -16.45
N LEU A 380 4.65 -4.09 -15.55
CA LEU A 380 3.37 -4.66 -15.16
C LEU A 380 2.31 -4.26 -16.17
N LEU A 381 1.63 -5.24 -16.74
CA LEU A 381 0.60 -5.02 -17.75
C LEU A 381 -0.79 -4.90 -17.13
N ASP A 382 -1.20 -5.89 -16.31
CA ASP A 382 -2.46 -5.84 -15.55
C ASP A 382 -2.55 -7.00 -14.54
N ARG A 383 -3.69 -7.11 -13.86
CA ARG A 383 -4.09 -8.29 -13.09
C ARG A 383 -4.61 -9.39 -14.00
N GLN A 384 -4.23 -10.64 -13.75
CA GLN A 384 -4.72 -11.81 -14.51
C GLN A 384 -6.26 -11.86 -14.58
N ASN A 385 -6.94 -11.57 -13.47
CA ASN A 385 -8.40 -11.57 -13.38
C ASN A 385 -9.07 -10.32 -14.00
N ASP A 386 -8.32 -9.30 -14.37
CA ASP A 386 -8.83 -8.07 -14.99
C ASP A 386 -8.60 -8.05 -16.51
N VAL A 387 -7.77 -8.97 -17.05
CA VAL A 387 -7.55 -9.11 -18.50
C VAL A 387 -8.88 -9.35 -19.20
N ILE A 388 -9.16 -8.53 -20.21
CA ILE A 388 -10.39 -8.61 -21.01
C ILE A 388 -10.12 -9.49 -22.23
N ILE A 389 -10.91 -10.53 -22.43
CA ILE A 389 -10.80 -11.40 -23.60
C ILE A 389 -11.82 -10.93 -24.65
N SER A 390 -11.36 -10.08 -25.58
CA SER A 390 -12.21 -9.49 -26.61
C SER A 390 -11.87 -10.03 -28.00
N GLY A 391 -12.78 -10.81 -28.58
CA GLY A 391 -12.60 -11.39 -29.91
C GLY A 391 -11.40 -12.34 -30.01
N GLY A 392 -11.02 -13.01 -28.91
CA GLY A 392 -9.89 -13.93 -28.83
C GLY A 392 -8.55 -13.22 -28.54
N PHE A 393 -8.55 -11.91 -28.32
CA PHE A 393 -7.36 -11.15 -27.98
C PHE A 393 -7.38 -10.74 -26.50
N ASN A 394 -6.24 -10.82 -25.84
CA ASN A 394 -6.04 -10.27 -24.51
C ASN A 394 -5.92 -8.74 -24.61
N VAL A 395 -6.80 -8.04 -23.93
CA VAL A 395 -6.75 -6.59 -23.74
C VAL A 395 -6.46 -6.32 -22.28
N TYR A 396 -5.38 -5.59 -22.04
CA TYR A 396 -4.98 -5.18 -20.72
C TYR A 396 -5.62 -3.82 -20.40
N PRO A 397 -6.57 -3.74 -19.44
CA PRO A 397 -7.25 -2.50 -19.08
C PRO A 397 -6.32 -1.34 -18.85
N ARG A 398 -5.19 -1.56 -18.17
CA ARG A 398 -4.23 -0.52 -17.85
C ARG A 398 -3.66 0.19 -19.09
N GLU A 399 -3.34 -0.53 -20.16
CA GLU A 399 -2.84 0.07 -21.40
C GLU A 399 -3.85 1.06 -21.99
N VAL A 400 -5.12 0.71 -21.89
CA VAL A 400 -6.20 1.56 -22.39
C VAL A 400 -6.45 2.74 -21.46
N GLU A 401 -6.40 2.52 -20.13
CA GLU A 401 -6.52 3.55 -19.10
C GLU A 401 -5.37 4.57 -19.21
N ASP A 402 -4.12 4.11 -19.32
CA ASP A 402 -2.95 4.98 -19.47
C ASP A 402 -3.09 5.85 -20.73
N THR A 403 -3.53 5.27 -21.84
CA THR A 403 -3.79 6.03 -23.06
C THR A 403 -4.92 7.06 -22.89
N LEU A 404 -6.02 6.69 -22.22
CA LEU A 404 -7.11 7.63 -21.93
C LEU A 404 -6.65 8.81 -21.06
N LEU A 405 -5.77 8.56 -20.08
CA LEU A 405 -5.22 9.58 -19.18
C LEU A 405 -4.26 10.56 -19.85
N GLU A 406 -3.77 10.27 -21.08
CA GLU A 406 -3.04 11.24 -21.91
C GLU A 406 -3.97 12.35 -22.46
N HIS A 407 -5.28 12.12 -22.48
CA HIS A 407 -6.24 13.11 -22.94
C HIS A 407 -6.43 14.21 -21.88
N PRO A 408 -6.21 15.52 -22.20
CA PRO A 408 -6.14 16.59 -21.20
C PRO A 408 -7.43 16.76 -20.37
N ALA A 409 -8.57 16.48 -20.95
CA ALA A 409 -9.85 16.60 -20.26
C ALA A 409 -10.17 15.40 -19.33
N ILE A 410 -9.46 14.27 -19.43
CA ILE A 410 -9.72 13.09 -18.59
C ILE A 410 -8.91 13.19 -17.30
N LYS A 411 -9.61 13.01 -16.17
CA LYS A 411 -9.03 13.03 -14.83
C LYS A 411 -8.73 11.64 -14.30
N GLU A 412 -9.67 10.70 -14.49
CA GLU A 412 -9.56 9.31 -14.05
C GLU A 412 -10.18 8.40 -15.12
N ALA A 413 -9.67 7.19 -15.23
CA ALA A 413 -10.18 6.19 -16.15
C ALA A 413 -10.23 4.80 -15.49
N ALA A 414 -11.25 4.04 -15.81
CA ALA A 414 -11.37 2.62 -15.50
C ALA A 414 -11.89 1.88 -16.74
N VAL A 415 -11.21 0.80 -17.10
CA VAL A 415 -11.56 -0.02 -18.27
C VAL A 415 -11.95 -1.41 -17.80
N VAL A 416 -13.06 -1.92 -18.32
CA VAL A 416 -13.62 -3.22 -17.92
C VAL A 416 -14.18 -3.98 -19.12
N GLY A 417 -14.17 -5.31 -19.01
CA GLY A 417 -14.86 -6.19 -19.96
C GLY A 417 -16.31 -6.37 -19.56
N ILE A 418 -17.22 -6.12 -20.51
CA ILE A 418 -18.65 -6.38 -20.36
C ILE A 418 -19.03 -7.54 -21.30
N PRO A 419 -19.81 -8.54 -20.82
CA PRO A 419 -20.22 -9.67 -21.66
C PRO A 419 -20.85 -9.19 -22.97
N HIS A 420 -20.46 -9.79 -24.11
CA HIS A 420 -20.90 -9.40 -25.42
C HIS A 420 -21.00 -10.63 -26.35
N GLU A 421 -22.13 -10.81 -27.01
CA GLU A 421 -22.44 -12.03 -27.87
C GLU A 421 -21.36 -12.30 -28.93
N LYS A 422 -20.86 -11.25 -29.59
CA LYS A 422 -19.92 -11.41 -30.71
C LYS A 422 -18.46 -11.51 -30.25
N TRP A 423 -18.10 -10.86 -29.15
CA TRP A 423 -16.69 -10.66 -28.76
C TRP A 423 -16.28 -11.48 -27.54
N GLY A 424 -17.21 -12.18 -26.88
CA GLY A 424 -17.04 -12.72 -25.54
C GLY A 424 -17.13 -11.60 -24.50
N GLU A 425 -16.20 -10.65 -24.55
CA GLU A 425 -16.26 -9.40 -23.81
C GLU A 425 -16.06 -8.20 -24.72
N ALA A 426 -16.83 -7.13 -24.52
CA ALA A 426 -16.59 -5.81 -25.08
C ALA A 426 -15.77 -4.96 -24.12
N VAL A 427 -14.77 -4.26 -24.64
CA VAL A 427 -14.01 -3.28 -23.88
C VAL A 427 -14.87 -2.03 -23.68
N GLU A 428 -15.14 -1.66 -22.43
CA GLU A 428 -15.83 -0.42 -22.08
C GLU A 428 -15.01 0.40 -21.09
N ALA A 429 -15.10 1.73 -21.20
CA ALA A 429 -14.38 2.64 -20.33
C ALA A 429 -15.34 3.56 -19.56
N VAL A 430 -15.03 3.81 -18.28
CA VAL A 430 -15.67 4.84 -17.46
C VAL A 430 -14.60 5.86 -17.10
N VAL A 431 -14.89 7.13 -17.33
CA VAL A 431 -13.96 8.24 -17.03
C VAL A 431 -14.60 9.29 -16.13
N SER A 432 -13.81 9.95 -15.31
CA SER A 432 -14.15 11.25 -14.75
C SER A 432 -13.35 12.32 -15.49
N VAL A 433 -13.93 13.52 -15.62
CA VAL A 433 -13.39 14.56 -16.48
C VAL A 433 -13.15 15.86 -15.72
N ARG A 434 -12.21 16.68 -16.22
CA ARG A 434 -11.92 18.04 -15.72
C ARG A 434 -12.83 19.07 -16.34
N GLU A 435 -13.28 18.82 -17.57
CA GLU A 435 -14.18 19.66 -18.34
C GLU A 435 -15.10 18.78 -19.21
N PRO A 436 -16.27 19.25 -19.61
CA PRO A 436 -17.20 18.49 -20.45
C PRO A 436 -16.54 18.00 -21.75
N ILE A 437 -16.77 16.74 -22.11
CA ILE A 437 -16.23 16.09 -23.32
C ILE A 437 -17.36 15.57 -24.21
N GLU A 438 -17.08 15.49 -25.51
CA GLU A 438 -17.85 14.68 -26.46
C GLU A 438 -17.21 13.29 -26.55
N THR A 439 -17.91 12.27 -26.06
CA THR A 439 -17.38 10.89 -25.96
C THR A 439 -16.90 10.34 -27.30
N ASP A 440 -17.62 10.63 -28.39
CA ASP A 440 -17.26 10.18 -29.74
C ASP A 440 -15.92 10.77 -30.19
N ARG A 441 -15.62 12.02 -29.84
CA ARG A 441 -14.31 12.62 -30.15
C ARG A 441 -13.17 11.96 -29.40
N VAL A 442 -13.38 11.56 -28.15
CA VAL A 442 -12.38 10.83 -27.39
C VAL A 442 -12.16 9.42 -27.98
N LEU A 443 -13.25 8.72 -28.36
CA LEU A 443 -13.14 7.43 -29.04
C LEU A 443 -12.42 7.55 -30.38
N ASP A 444 -12.66 8.62 -31.14
CA ASP A 444 -11.95 8.91 -32.38
C ASP A 444 -10.47 9.24 -32.12
N TRP A 445 -10.15 10.00 -31.07
CA TRP A 445 -8.79 10.32 -30.65
C TRP A 445 -7.97 9.06 -30.32
N LEU A 446 -8.62 8.01 -29.79
CA LEU A 446 -7.99 6.72 -29.52
C LEU A 446 -7.63 5.93 -30.81
N ARG A 447 -8.23 6.24 -31.98
CA ARG A 447 -8.00 5.49 -33.24
C ARG A 447 -6.55 5.51 -33.73
N GLY A 448 -5.83 6.58 -33.43
CA GLY A 448 -4.42 6.68 -33.79
C GLY A 448 -3.44 6.12 -32.78
N ARG A 449 -3.95 5.72 -31.59
CA ARG A 449 -3.13 5.37 -30.41
C ARG A 449 -3.28 3.91 -29.98
N LEU A 450 -4.45 3.32 -30.16
CA LEU A 450 -4.73 1.95 -29.77
C LEU A 450 -5.18 1.10 -30.96
N ALA A 451 -4.73 -0.15 -30.96
CA ALA A 451 -5.23 -1.15 -31.91
C ALA A 451 -6.76 -1.32 -31.79
N GLY A 452 -7.43 -1.65 -32.89
CA GLY A 452 -8.89 -1.66 -32.99
C GLY A 452 -9.60 -2.54 -31.95
N TYR A 453 -9.02 -3.68 -31.59
CA TYR A 453 -9.57 -4.62 -30.62
C TYR A 453 -9.40 -4.14 -29.17
N LYS A 454 -8.44 -3.24 -28.89
CA LYS A 454 -8.19 -2.65 -27.54
C LYS A 454 -9.09 -1.44 -27.26
N ARG A 455 -9.62 -0.79 -28.30
CA ARG A 455 -10.39 0.44 -28.12
C ARG A 455 -11.72 0.20 -27.44
N PRO A 456 -12.07 1.02 -26.43
CA PRO A 456 -13.40 0.97 -25.83
C PRO A 456 -14.49 1.13 -26.89
N ARG A 457 -15.54 0.32 -26.77
CA ARG A 457 -16.74 0.42 -27.63
C ARG A 457 -17.66 1.52 -27.15
N VAL A 458 -17.69 1.72 -25.83
CA VAL A 458 -18.48 2.74 -25.16
C VAL A 458 -17.58 3.45 -24.16
N LEU A 459 -17.73 4.77 -24.10
CA LEU A 459 -17.11 5.64 -23.09
C LEU A 459 -18.22 6.28 -22.25
N HIS A 460 -18.23 5.94 -20.97
CA HIS A 460 -19.16 6.49 -19.98
C HIS A 460 -18.46 7.62 -19.19
N VAL A 461 -19.19 8.72 -18.95
CA VAL A 461 -18.71 9.83 -18.14
C VAL A 461 -19.44 9.83 -16.82
N HIS A 462 -18.68 9.75 -15.72
CA HIS A 462 -19.19 9.81 -14.35
C HIS A 462 -18.48 10.94 -13.59
N ASP A 463 -19.12 11.51 -12.60
CA ASP A 463 -18.51 12.57 -11.75
C ASP A 463 -17.35 12.02 -10.96
N THR A 464 -17.46 10.78 -10.47
CA THR A 464 -16.42 10.07 -9.68
C THR A 464 -16.45 8.59 -10.00
N LEU A 465 -15.29 7.93 -9.87
CA LEU A 465 -15.18 6.49 -9.96
C LEU A 465 -15.17 5.84 -8.56
N PRO A 466 -15.72 4.61 -8.40
CA PRO A 466 -15.64 3.87 -7.13
C PRO A 466 -14.20 3.63 -6.70
N LYS A 467 -13.89 3.92 -5.44
CA LYS A 467 -12.54 3.76 -4.86
C LYS A 467 -12.57 2.97 -3.57
N SER A 468 -11.47 2.29 -3.29
CA SER A 468 -11.21 1.71 -1.97
C SER A 468 -10.89 2.80 -0.95
N SER A 469 -10.87 2.43 0.33
CA SER A 469 -10.41 3.29 1.44
C SER A 469 -8.97 3.80 1.28
N ALA A 470 -8.16 3.07 0.50
CA ALA A 470 -6.80 3.47 0.12
C ALA A 470 -6.73 4.37 -1.13
N GLY A 471 -7.88 4.76 -1.72
CA GLY A 471 -7.94 5.63 -2.90
C GLY A 471 -7.76 4.93 -4.25
N LYS A 472 -7.68 3.58 -4.29
CA LYS A 472 -7.54 2.79 -5.51
C LYS A 472 -8.89 2.61 -6.20
N ILE A 473 -8.95 2.83 -7.52
CA ILE A 473 -10.16 2.57 -8.33
C ILE A 473 -10.52 1.07 -8.27
N LEU A 474 -11.80 0.78 -8.04
CA LEU A 474 -12.34 -0.56 -7.91
C LEU A 474 -13.02 -0.99 -9.22
N ARG A 475 -12.25 -1.54 -10.19
CA ARG A 475 -12.77 -2.00 -11.49
C ARG A 475 -13.96 -2.96 -11.35
N ARG A 476 -13.96 -3.82 -10.32
CA ARG A 476 -15.09 -4.70 -10.04
C ARG A 476 -16.40 -3.93 -9.77
N ALA A 477 -16.33 -2.87 -8.98
CA ALA A 477 -17.49 -2.04 -8.69
C ALA A 477 -17.94 -1.29 -9.95
N VAL A 478 -17.01 -0.78 -10.75
CA VAL A 478 -17.30 -0.17 -12.06
C VAL A 478 -18.00 -1.16 -12.99
N ARG A 479 -17.45 -2.37 -13.13
CA ARG A 479 -18.06 -3.44 -13.93
C ARG A 479 -19.48 -3.79 -13.48
N GLN A 480 -19.71 -3.86 -12.17
CA GLN A 480 -21.03 -4.14 -11.62
C GLN A 480 -22.03 -3.02 -11.93
N GLN A 481 -21.64 -1.76 -11.75
CA GLN A 481 -22.49 -0.60 -12.07
C GLN A 481 -22.91 -0.59 -13.55
N LEU A 482 -21.98 -0.90 -14.47
CA LEU A 482 -22.31 -0.98 -15.90
C LEU A 482 -23.27 -2.14 -16.20
N ARG A 483 -23.07 -3.31 -15.63
CA ARG A 483 -23.96 -4.46 -15.77
C ARG A 483 -25.37 -4.15 -15.27
N ASP A 484 -25.50 -3.51 -14.13
CA ASP A 484 -26.79 -3.15 -13.54
C ASP A 484 -27.51 -2.11 -14.40
N SER A 485 -26.78 -1.19 -15.02
CA SER A 485 -27.33 -0.19 -15.94
C SER A 485 -27.84 -0.81 -17.27
N VAL A 486 -27.19 -1.85 -17.74
CA VAL A 486 -27.64 -2.60 -18.95
C VAL A 486 -28.90 -3.42 -18.63
N ASN A 487 -28.91 -4.17 -17.55
CA ASN A 487 -30.07 -4.98 -17.13
C ASN A 487 -31.30 -4.12 -16.80
N GLY A 488 -31.09 -2.90 -16.25
CA GLY A 488 -32.18 -1.95 -16.00
C GLY A 488 -32.80 -1.33 -17.25
N ARG A 489 -32.12 -1.40 -18.40
CA ARG A 489 -32.63 -0.93 -19.69
C ARG A 489 -33.39 -2.00 -20.47
N GLU A 490 -33.15 -3.29 -20.21
CA GLU A 490 -33.89 -4.40 -20.83
C GLU A 490 -35.21 -4.72 -20.08
N GLY A 491 -35.41 -4.16 -18.88
CA GLY A 491 -36.60 -4.36 -18.05
C GLY A 491 -37.59 -3.16 -18.04
N ALA A 492 -37.34 -2.13 -18.81
CA ALA A 492 -38.19 -0.93 -18.97
C ALA A 492 -38.70 -0.83 -20.43
#